data_f6d9d18da701f4ea778e8e02a9fa4909
#
_entry.id   f6d9d18da701f4ea778e8e02a9fa4909
#
_cell.length_a   1.000
_cell.length_b   1.000
_cell.length_c   1.000
_cell.angle_alpha   90.00
_cell.angle_beta   90.00
_cell.angle_gamma   90.00
#
_symmetry.space_group_name_H-M   'P 1'
#
loop_
_entity.id
_entity.type
_entity.pdbx_description
1 polymer ?
#
loop_
_entity_poly.entity_id
_entity_poly.type
_entity_poly.pdbx_seq_one_letter_code
_entity_poly.pdbx_strand_id
1 'polypeptide(L)'
;TEVPVVGYLGVAAAGIGPEFLRTSDDANATLPGRSDYVLYDQNGRPLAVVEAKKNAINPYVAKQQALPYDKQIGAPFIFLANGELIYFWDYQNEDAHVVDSFYSRRDLERIVQMRADRKPLATIPIPETFVRQGETRTLRPYQAEAMQAMDHALELGRRRFLIELPTGCGK
;
A
#
# COMPACT_ATOMS: atom_id res chain seq x y z
N THR A 1 30.80 -14.97 3.87
CA THR A 1 30.94 -13.91 2.85
C THR A 1 29.53 -13.65 2.35
N GLU A 2 28.85 -12.73 2.99
CA GLU A 2 27.52 -12.29 2.59
C GLU A 2 27.68 -11.37 1.36
N VAL A 3 27.03 -11.75 0.28
CA VAL A 3 26.99 -10.94 -0.94
C VAL A 3 26.01 -9.80 -0.66
N PRO A 4 26.38 -8.53 -0.88
CA PRO A 4 25.44 -7.42 -0.70
C PRO A 4 24.23 -7.64 -1.61
N VAL A 5 23.04 -7.40 -1.07
CA VAL A 5 21.71 -7.63 -1.70
C VAL A 5 21.54 -7.00 -3.09
N VAL A 6 22.35 -6.02 -3.42
CA VAL A 6 22.41 -5.47 -4.80
C VAL A 6 22.64 -6.58 -5.85
N GLY A 7 23.27 -7.70 -5.50
CA GLY A 7 23.43 -8.85 -6.38
C GLY A 7 22.27 -9.85 -6.41
N TYR A 8 21.42 -9.87 -5.37
CA TYR A 8 20.27 -10.79 -5.28
C TYR A 8 18.97 -10.17 -5.80
N LEU A 9 18.84 -8.88 -5.73
CA LEU A 9 17.71 -8.12 -6.28
C LEU A 9 17.85 -7.86 -7.78
N GLY A 10 18.78 -8.53 -8.41
CA GLY A 10 19.19 -8.55 -9.85
C GLY A 10 18.26 -7.74 -10.72
N VAL A 11 17.52 -7.45 -11.29
CA VAL A 11 16.82 -6.62 -12.26
C VAL A 11 15.77 -5.68 -11.65
N ALA A 12 15.25 -6.00 -10.47
CA ALA A 12 14.18 -5.23 -9.85
C ALA A 12 14.67 -3.96 -9.09
N ALA A 13 15.96 -3.86 -8.83
CA ALA A 13 16.56 -2.73 -8.09
C ALA A 13 16.90 -1.51 -8.97
N ALA A 14 16.51 -1.50 -10.23
CA ALA A 14 16.81 -0.42 -11.19
C ALA A 14 16.23 0.96 -10.86
N GLY A 15 15.74 1.18 -9.65
CA GLY A 15 15.23 2.46 -9.16
C GLY A 15 15.55 2.75 -7.71
N ILE A 16 16.29 1.85 -7.02
CA ILE A 16 16.63 2.01 -5.61
C ILE A 16 18.06 2.52 -5.52
N GLY A 17 18.24 3.80 -5.21
CA GLY A 17 19.56 4.36 -4.94
C GLY A 17 20.14 3.84 -3.62
N PRO A 18 21.49 3.79 -3.48
CA PRO A 18 22.15 3.31 -2.27
C PRO A 18 21.77 4.08 -1.01
N GLU A 19 21.39 5.34 -1.16
CA GLU A 19 20.90 6.19 -0.06
C GLU A 19 19.52 5.80 0.47
N PHE A 20 18.80 4.97 -0.27
CA PHE A 20 17.47 4.48 0.10
C PHE A 20 17.51 3.19 0.93
N LEU A 21 18.58 2.42 0.78
CA LEU A 21 18.78 1.14 1.46
C LEU A 21 19.77 1.32 2.62
N ARG A 22 19.35 0.94 3.82
CA ARG A 22 20.25 0.73 4.96
C ARG A 22 20.08 -0.67 5.48
N THR A 23 21.16 -1.35 5.78
CA THR A 23 21.13 -2.64 6.46
C THR A 23 20.88 -2.42 7.95
N SER A 24 20.35 -3.42 8.63
CA SER A 24 20.12 -3.37 10.08
C SER A 24 21.39 -3.15 10.89
N ASP A 25 22.57 -3.41 10.29
CA ASP A 25 23.88 -3.25 10.95
C ASP A 25 24.33 -1.77 10.97
N ASP A 26 23.78 -0.91 10.11
CA ASP A 26 24.13 0.52 10.05
C ASP A 26 23.37 1.37 11.08
N ALA A 27 22.29 0.85 11.61
CA ALA A 27 21.57 1.47 12.71
C ALA A 27 22.12 0.86 14.02
N ASN A 28 22.85 1.63 14.80
CA ASN A 28 23.43 1.28 16.09
C ASN A 28 22.34 0.99 17.16
N ALA A 29 21.43 0.07 16.86
CA ALA A 29 20.30 -0.31 17.67
C ALA A 29 20.31 -1.82 17.91
N THR A 30 20.62 -2.19 19.14
CA THR A 30 20.40 -3.52 19.74
C THR A 30 18.89 -3.80 19.78
N LEU A 31 18.28 -4.13 18.63
CA LEU A 31 16.88 -4.52 18.55
C LEU A 31 16.76 -6.04 18.44
N PRO A 32 15.96 -6.70 19.27
CA PRO A 32 15.69 -8.13 19.17
C PRO A 32 14.79 -8.38 17.94
N GLY A 33 15.36 -8.98 16.91
CA GLY A 33 14.68 -9.31 15.65
C GLY A 33 15.31 -8.55 14.48
N ARG A 34 15.94 -9.27 13.57
CA ARG A 34 16.62 -8.69 12.41
C ARG A 34 15.68 -8.69 11.24
N SER A 35 15.34 -7.51 10.71
CA SER A 35 14.94 -7.38 9.31
C SER A 35 16.18 -7.32 8.44
N ASP A 36 16.08 -7.85 7.22
CA ASP A 36 17.23 -7.85 6.34
C ASP A 36 17.54 -6.43 5.85
N TYR A 37 16.51 -5.59 5.58
CA TYR A 37 16.69 -4.21 5.10
C TYR A 37 15.56 -3.30 5.55
N VAL A 38 15.87 -2.01 5.70
CA VAL A 38 14.90 -0.94 5.91
C VAL A 38 15.07 0.10 4.81
N LEU A 39 13.96 0.48 4.19
CA LEU A 39 13.89 1.53 3.18
C LEU A 39 13.47 2.85 3.84
N TYR A 40 14.17 3.94 3.51
CA TYR A 40 13.96 5.25 4.14
C TYR A 40 13.50 6.31 3.12
N ASP A 41 12.76 7.30 3.60
CA ASP A 41 12.49 8.53 2.83
C ASP A 41 13.71 9.46 2.78
N GLN A 42 13.57 10.62 2.10
CA GLN A 42 14.63 11.63 1.99
C GLN A 42 15.01 12.23 3.35
N ASN A 43 14.14 12.18 4.33
CA ASN A 43 14.33 12.74 5.66
C ASN A 43 14.84 11.70 6.68
N GLY A 44 15.13 10.48 6.22
CA GLY A 44 15.57 9.38 7.06
C GLY A 44 14.45 8.73 7.87
N ARG A 45 13.19 8.88 7.48
CA ARG A 45 12.05 8.19 8.11
C ARG A 45 11.85 6.83 7.46
N PRO A 46 11.62 5.76 8.25
CA PRO A 46 11.35 4.44 7.69
C PRO A 46 10.08 4.43 6.81
N LEU A 47 10.18 3.88 5.62
CA LEU A 47 9.08 3.68 4.67
C LEU A 47 8.64 2.24 4.57
N ALA A 48 9.60 1.32 4.50
CA ALA A 48 9.29 -0.09 4.39
C ALA A 48 10.40 -0.94 5.02
N VAL A 49 10.01 -2.10 5.51
CA VAL A 49 10.92 -3.18 5.89
C VAL A 49 10.92 -4.22 4.78
N VAL A 50 12.07 -4.80 4.49
CA VAL A 50 12.20 -5.92 3.55
C VAL A 50 12.67 -7.14 4.32
N GLU A 51 11.92 -8.21 4.24
CA GLU A 51 12.26 -9.53 4.76
C GLU A 51 12.54 -10.47 3.59
N ALA A 52 13.78 -10.92 3.46
CA ALA A 52 14.21 -11.81 2.39
C ALA A 52 14.28 -13.26 2.86
N LYS A 53 13.79 -14.18 2.05
CA LYS A 53 13.86 -15.63 2.29
C LYS A 53 14.61 -16.31 1.15
N LYS A 54 15.11 -17.53 1.41
CA LYS A 54 15.70 -18.38 0.37
C LYS A 54 14.64 -18.75 -0.66
N ASN A 55 15.02 -18.92 -1.93
CA ASN A 55 14.10 -19.22 -3.05
C ASN A 55 13.18 -20.42 -2.78
N ALA A 56 13.64 -21.42 -2.03
CA ALA A 56 12.85 -22.62 -1.70
C ALA A 56 11.68 -22.34 -0.72
N ILE A 57 11.61 -21.14 -0.13
CA ILE A 57 10.62 -20.82 0.91
C ILE A 57 9.66 -19.76 0.36
N ASN A 58 8.35 -20.02 0.47
CA ASN A 58 7.37 -19.00 0.14
C ASN A 58 7.53 -17.80 1.11
N PRO A 59 7.82 -16.60 0.60
CA PRO A 59 8.08 -15.44 1.45
C PRO A 59 6.87 -15.02 2.29
N TYR A 60 5.66 -15.38 1.91
CA TYR A 60 4.44 -15.08 2.66
C TYR A 60 4.47 -15.65 4.09
N VAL A 61 5.18 -16.77 4.34
CA VAL A 61 5.30 -17.35 5.69
C VAL A 61 6.06 -16.44 6.67
N ALA A 62 6.87 -15.50 6.15
CA ALA A 62 7.58 -14.53 6.97
C ALA A 62 6.69 -13.41 7.53
N LYS A 63 5.43 -13.33 7.09
CA LYS A 63 4.47 -12.29 7.47
C LYS A 63 4.36 -12.09 8.98
N GLN A 64 4.24 -13.20 9.73
CA GLN A 64 4.12 -13.16 11.18
C GLN A 64 5.41 -12.74 11.90
N GLN A 65 6.57 -12.98 11.29
CA GLN A 65 7.88 -12.61 11.83
C GLN A 65 8.18 -11.13 11.57
N ALA A 66 7.84 -10.62 10.40
CA ALA A 66 8.13 -9.25 9.98
C ALA A 66 7.31 -8.21 10.74
N LEU A 67 6.03 -8.49 10.99
CA LEU A 67 5.08 -7.52 11.54
C LEU A 67 5.46 -6.90 12.91
N PRO A 68 5.89 -7.67 13.92
CA PRO A 68 6.28 -7.09 15.22
C PRO A 68 7.47 -6.15 15.09
N TYR A 69 8.43 -6.51 14.25
CA TYR A 69 9.63 -5.73 14.00
C TYR A 69 9.33 -4.44 13.24
N ASP A 70 8.50 -4.53 12.20
CA ASP A 70 8.07 -3.38 11.41
C ASP A 70 7.32 -2.35 12.26
N LYS A 71 6.42 -2.81 13.13
CA LYS A 71 5.74 -1.94 14.11
C LYS A 71 6.70 -1.24 15.06
N GLN A 72 7.79 -1.88 15.45
CA GLN A 72 8.81 -1.30 16.32
C GLN A 72 9.63 -0.23 15.60
N ILE A 73 9.95 -0.44 14.32
CA ILE A 73 10.62 0.55 13.46
C ILE A 73 9.67 1.68 13.09
N GLY A 74 8.37 1.42 13.04
CA GLY A 74 7.35 2.39 12.62
C GLY A 74 7.28 2.58 11.11
N ALA A 75 7.74 1.61 10.32
CA ALA A 75 7.58 1.64 8.87
C ALA A 75 6.14 1.29 8.47
N PRO A 76 5.50 2.02 7.54
CA PRO A 76 4.13 1.75 7.14
C PRO A 76 3.96 0.52 6.24
N PHE A 77 5.04 0.00 5.66
CA PHE A 77 5.00 -1.08 4.67
C PHE A 77 5.98 -2.19 4.95
N ILE A 78 5.65 -3.39 4.48
CA ILE A 78 6.51 -4.57 4.51
C ILE A 78 6.61 -5.15 3.09
N PHE A 79 7.82 -5.48 2.65
CA PHE A 79 8.06 -6.36 1.53
C PHE A 79 8.55 -7.71 2.02
N LEU A 80 7.94 -8.78 1.50
CA LEU A 80 8.38 -10.15 1.74
C LEU A 80 8.87 -10.71 0.40
N ALA A 81 10.13 -11.13 0.31
CA ALA A 81 10.72 -11.53 -0.96
C ALA A 81 11.55 -12.81 -0.84
N ASN A 82 11.68 -13.60 -1.93
CA ASN A 82 12.57 -14.75 -2.02
C ASN A 82 13.36 -14.84 -3.33
N GLY A 83 13.42 -13.76 -4.10
CA GLY A 83 14.10 -13.73 -5.40
C GLY A 83 13.22 -14.12 -6.60
N GLU A 84 12.10 -14.82 -6.39
CA GLU A 84 11.11 -15.16 -7.43
C GLU A 84 9.79 -14.43 -7.22
N LEU A 85 9.38 -14.29 -5.97
CA LEU A 85 8.14 -13.64 -5.57
C LEU A 85 8.43 -12.47 -4.65
N ILE A 86 7.69 -11.39 -4.86
CA ILE A 86 7.69 -10.22 -4.00
C ILE A 86 6.24 -9.97 -3.57
N TYR A 87 6.02 -9.93 -2.26
CA TYR A 87 4.77 -9.47 -1.70
C TYR A 87 4.96 -8.06 -1.14
N PHE A 88 4.01 -7.19 -1.44
CA PHE A 88 3.86 -5.90 -0.78
C PHE A 88 2.74 -6.00 0.25
N TRP A 89 2.98 -5.47 1.43
CA TRP A 89 2.02 -5.49 2.52
C TRP A 89 1.89 -4.14 3.20
N ASP A 90 0.73 -3.56 3.04
CA ASP A 90 0.24 -2.43 3.79
C ASP A 90 -0.56 -2.94 4.99
N TYR A 91 0.13 -3.35 6.04
CA TYR A 91 -0.47 -4.08 7.15
C TYR A 91 -1.56 -3.32 7.93
N GLN A 92 -1.71 -2.02 7.69
CA GLN A 92 -2.76 -1.21 8.32
C GLN A 92 -4.05 -1.18 7.50
N ASN A 93 -3.97 -1.37 6.17
CA ASN A 93 -5.09 -1.13 5.28
C ASN A 93 -5.49 -2.34 4.43
N GLU A 94 -4.56 -3.24 4.11
CA GLU A 94 -4.83 -4.38 3.22
C GLU A 94 -3.94 -5.57 3.53
N ASP A 95 -4.30 -6.73 3.02
CA ASP A 95 -3.49 -7.94 3.15
C ASP A 95 -2.33 -7.95 2.15
N ALA A 96 -1.30 -8.76 2.44
CA ALA A 96 -0.15 -8.89 1.55
C ALA A 96 -0.56 -9.47 0.20
N HIS A 97 -0.13 -8.84 -0.88
CA HIS A 97 -0.39 -9.28 -2.25
C HIS A 97 0.90 -9.27 -3.09
N VAL A 98 0.92 -10.11 -4.11
CA VAL A 98 2.07 -10.24 -5.02
C VAL A 98 2.18 -8.98 -5.89
N VAL A 99 3.41 -8.50 -6.05
CA VAL A 99 3.78 -7.40 -6.93
C VAL A 99 4.93 -7.82 -7.85
N ASP A 100 5.02 -7.20 -9.02
CA ASP A 100 6.03 -7.54 -10.02
C ASP A 100 7.43 -7.00 -9.67
N SER A 101 7.49 -5.94 -8.85
CA SER A 101 8.75 -5.30 -8.46
C SER A 101 8.61 -4.55 -7.13
N PHE A 102 9.73 -4.22 -6.51
CA PHE A 102 9.74 -3.28 -5.39
C PHE A 102 9.26 -1.90 -5.85
N TYR A 103 8.47 -1.26 -5.01
CA TYR A 103 8.08 0.13 -5.25
C TYR A 103 9.27 1.07 -5.04
N SER A 104 9.36 2.08 -5.88
CA SER A 104 10.35 3.13 -5.71
C SER A 104 10.07 3.93 -4.42
N ARG A 105 11.08 4.63 -3.90
CA ARG A 105 10.89 5.56 -2.78
C ARG A 105 9.75 6.54 -3.03
N ARG A 106 9.71 7.12 -4.24
CA ARG A 106 8.67 8.07 -4.63
C ARG A 106 7.26 7.46 -4.61
N ASP A 107 7.13 6.18 -5.00
CA ASP A 107 5.84 5.50 -4.95
C ASP A 107 5.39 5.26 -3.51
N LEU A 108 6.30 4.82 -2.64
CA LEU A 108 6.01 4.62 -1.22
C LEU A 108 5.65 5.95 -0.53
N GLU A 109 6.42 7.02 -0.77
CA GLU A 109 6.13 8.37 -0.27
C GLU A 109 4.76 8.85 -0.74
N ARG A 110 4.43 8.62 -2.03
CA ARG A 110 3.12 8.95 -2.58
C ARG A 110 1.99 8.21 -1.89
N ILE A 111 2.14 6.90 -1.63
CA ILE A 111 1.13 6.12 -0.92
C ILE A 111 0.92 6.67 0.50
N VAL A 112 1.99 6.99 1.23
CA VAL A 112 1.92 7.61 2.56
C VAL A 112 1.18 8.95 2.49
N GLN A 113 1.54 9.81 1.52
CA GLN A 113 0.91 11.12 1.34
C GLN A 113 -0.58 10.99 1.02
N MET A 114 -0.95 10.10 0.08
CA MET A 114 -2.35 9.86 -0.25
C MET A 114 -3.19 9.38 0.93
N ARG A 115 -2.57 8.70 1.90
CA ARG A 115 -3.25 8.29 3.15
C ARG A 115 -3.44 9.47 4.10
N ALA A 116 -2.39 10.28 4.27
CA ALA A 116 -2.46 11.47 5.12
C ALA A 116 -3.54 12.45 4.64
N ASP A 117 -3.69 12.58 3.32
CA ASP A 117 -4.68 13.45 2.69
C ASP A 117 -6.06 12.81 2.52
N ARG A 118 -6.20 11.52 2.86
CA ARG A 118 -7.45 10.78 2.67
C ARG A 118 -8.53 11.31 3.61
N LYS A 119 -9.56 11.87 3.01
CA LYS A 119 -10.81 12.21 3.72
C LYS A 119 -11.77 11.02 3.60
N PRO A 120 -12.52 10.69 4.66
CA PRO A 120 -13.60 9.72 4.55
C PRO A 120 -14.58 10.13 3.47
N LEU A 121 -14.96 9.23 2.57
CA LEU A 121 -15.89 9.53 1.46
C LEU A 121 -17.23 10.05 1.99
N ALA A 122 -17.69 9.53 3.13
CA ALA A 122 -18.89 10.00 3.79
C ALA A 122 -18.85 11.51 4.19
N THR A 123 -17.65 12.12 4.26
CA THR A 123 -17.51 13.56 4.53
C THR A 123 -17.52 14.42 3.27
N ILE A 124 -17.51 13.81 2.09
CA ILE A 124 -17.56 14.51 0.82
C ILE A 124 -19.05 14.67 0.45
N PRO A 125 -19.58 15.91 0.41
CA PRO A 125 -20.98 16.09 0.08
C PRO A 125 -21.28 15.65 -1.35
N ILE A 126 -22.30 14.84 -1.51
CA ILE A 126 -22.84 14.50 -2.85
C ILE A 126 -23.58 15.71 -3.36
N PRO A 127 -23.23 16.27 -4.54
CA PRO A 127 -23.90 17.44 -5.07
C PRO A 127 -25.36 17.10 -5.42
N GLU A 128 -26.30 17.93 -4.97
CA GLU A 128 -27.73 17.76 -5.26
C GLU A 128 -28.04 17.95 -6.74
N THR A 129 -27.22 18.72 -7.45
CA THR A 129 -27.39 19.03 -8.86
C THR A 129 -26.14 18.77 -9.66
N PHE A 130 -26.32 18.42 -10.94
CA PHE A 130 -25.23 18.24 -11.89
C PHE A 130 -25.61 18.77 -13.27
N VAL A 131 -24.63 19.12 -14.08
CA VAL A 131 -24.87 19.61 -15.47
C VAL A 131 -24.65 18.47 -16.45
N ARG A 132 -25.65 18.24 -17.32
CA ARG A 132 -25.54 17.27 -18.41
C ARG A 132 -26.07 17.94 -19.69
N GLN A 133 -25.24 17.97 -20.72
CA GLN A 133 -25.58 18.60 -22.03
C GLN A 133 -26.06 20.07 -21.92
N GLY A 134 -25.47 20.83 -20.99
CA GLY A 134 -25.83 22.23 -20.73
C GLY A 134 -27.07 22.43 -19.84
N GLU A 135 -27.78 21.38 -19.47
CA GLU A 135 -28.92 21.43 -18.56
C GLU A 135 -28.54 21.08 -17.13
N THR A 136 -29.01 21.87 -16.17
CA THR A 136 -28.88 21.55 -14.74
C THR A 136 -29.96 20.53 -14.36
N ARG A 137 -29.54 19.42 -13.79
CA ARG A 137 -30.44 18.34 -13.34
C ARG A 137 -30.25 18.10 -11.87
N THR A 138 -31.32 17.70 -11.18
CA THR A 138 -31.29 17.34 -9.77
C THR A 138 -31.07 15.84 -9.62
N LEU A 139 -30.23 15.47 -8.68
CA LEU A 139 -30.01 14.08 -8.30
C LEU A 139 -31.27 13.53 -7.63
N ARG A 140 -31.74 12.38 -8.07
CA ARG A 140 -32.90 11.73 -7.44
C ARG A 140 -32.51 11.06 -6.12
N PRO A 141 -33.39 10.99 -5.10
CA PRO A 141 -33.05 10.44 -3.78
C PRO A 141 -32.36 9.06 -3.83
N TYR A 142 -32.92 8.13 -4.60
CA TYR A 142 -32.35 6.79 -4.72
C TYR A 142 -30.96 6.75 -5.40
N GLN A 143 -30.63 7.76 -6.24
CA GLN A 143 -29.30 7.88 -6.83
C GLN A 143 -28.30 8.35 -5.76
N ALA A 144 -28.71 9.27 -4.90
CA ALA A 144 -27.90 9.70 -3.77
C ALA A 144 -27.67 8.54 -2.76
N GLU A 145 -28.71 7.77 -2.45
CA GLU A 145 -28.62 6.59 -1.60
C GLU A 145 -27.65 5.54 -2.19
N ALA A 146 -27.70 5.28 -3.49
CA ALA A 146 -26.79 4.36 -4.15
C ALA A 146 -25.33 4.84 -4.07
N MET A 147 -25.08 6.14 -4.23
CA MET A 147 -23.74 6.73 -4.09
C MET A 147 -23.25 6.61 -2.66
N GLN A 148 -24.08 6.93 -1.66
CA GLN A 148 -23.71 6.79 -0.25
C GLN A 148 -23.40 5.34 0.12
N ALA A 149 -24.18 4.38 -0.39
CA ALA A 149 -23.94 2.96 -0.16
C ALA A 149 -22.61 2.50 -0.79
N MET A 150 -22.25 3.03 -1.96
CA MET A 150 -20.94 2.77 -2.57
C MET A 150 -19.80 3.35 -1.76
N ASP A 151 -19.93 4.60 -1.31
CA ASP A 151 -18.92 5.27 -0.50
C ASP A 151 -18.65 4.50 0.79
N HIS A 152 -19.70 4.10 1.47
CA HIS A 152 -19.58 3.28 2.67
C HIS A 152 -18.93 1.91 2.39
N ALA A 153 -19.30 1.25 1.31
CA ALA A 153 -18.70 -0.02 0.94
C ALA A 153 -17.21 0.13 0.55
N LEU A 154 -16.81 1.23 -0.10
CA LEU A 154 -15.43 1.56 -0.39
C LEU A 154 -14.61 1.80 0.88
N GLU A 155 -15.18 2.50 1.87
CA GLU A 155 -14.55 2.71 3.18
C GLU A 155 -14.30 1.39 3.93
N LEU A 156 -15.20 0.42 3.78
CA LEU A 156 -15.04 -0.95 4.29
C LEU A 156 -14.04 -1.81 3.48
N GLY A 157 -13.34 -1.21 2.49
CA GLY A 157 -12.34 -1.88 1.68
C GLY A 157 -12.90 -2.72 0.53
N ARG A 158 -14.20 -2.70 0.28
CA ARG A 158 -14.80 -3.41 -0.85
C ARG A 158 -14.39 -2.74 -2.17
N ARG A 159 -14.09 -3.53 -3.20
CA ARG A 159 -13.62 -3.04 -4.52
C ARG A 159 -14.51 -3.50 -5.69
N ARG A 160 -15.55 -4.29 -5.41
CA ARG A 160 -16.51 -4.77 -6.41
C ARG A 160 -17.92 -4.52 -5.91
N PHE A 161 -18.74 -3.92 -6.76
CA PHE A 161 -20.12 -3.54 -6.45
C PHE A 161 -21.04 -3.99 -7.56
N LEU A 162 -22.25 -4.35 -7.19
CA LEU A 162 -23.36 -4.49 -8.10
C LEU A 162 -24.43 -3.48 -7.67
N ILE A 163 -24.82 -2.62 -8.58
CA ILE A 163 -25.92 -1.66 -8.39
C ILE A 163 -27.05 -2.10 -9.29
N GLU A 164 -28.16 -2.49 -8.69
CA GLU A 164 -29.37 -2.86 -9.39
C GLU A 164 -30.38 -1.71 -9.28
N LEU A 165 -30.76 -1.14 -10.42
CA LEU A 165 -31.74 -0.08 -10.51
C LEU A 165 -32.77 -0.43 -11.60
N PRO A 166 -34.08 -0.20 -11.35
CA PRO A 166 -35.10 -0.38 -12.36
C PRO A 166 -34.84 0.39 -13.65
N THR A 167 -35.50 0.00 -14.73
CA THR A 167 -35.46 0.74 -16.00
C THR A 167 -36.07 2.12 -15.82
N GLY A 168 -35.45 3.15 -16.42
CA GLY A 168 -35.89 4.54 -16.28
C GLY A 168 -35.32 5.31 -15.10
N CYS A 169 -34.48 4.67 -14.26
CA CYS A 169 -33.87 5.32 -13.10
C CYS A 169 -32.64 6.19 -13.43
N GLY A 170 -32.32 6.43 -14.70
CA GLY A 170 -31.24 7.33 -15.07
C GLY A 170 -29.86 6.74 -14.74
N LYS A 171 -29.56 5.61 -15.31
CA LYS A 171 -28.25 4.93 -15.20
C LYS A 171 -27.16 5.73 -15.90
#